data_ce65b6ebba294b7f43369174bc49ec7b
#
_entry.id   ce65b6ebba294b7f43369174bc49ec7b
#
_cell.length_a   1.000
_cell.length_b   1.000
_cell.length_c   1.000
_cell.angle_alpha   90.00
_cell.angle_beta   90.00
_cell.angle_gamma   90.00
#
_symmetry.space_group_name_H-M   'P 1'
#
loop_
_entity.id
_entity.type
_entity.pdbx_description
1 polymer ?
#
loop_
_entity_poly.entity_id
_entity_poly.type
_entity_poly.pdbx_seq_one_letter_code
_entity_poly.pdbx_strand_id
1 'polypeptide(L)'
;MIPVIIFHLSVKPYVEWCLRNAIKYNNRVILLTDSVEYYNSLHSGAEIVDVKNYQSYSNRFKYKHFSSNSPQLEYICIIRWMCVYEYMRKMGISRAFICDSDILIYENLDKIDQSWLSQYTCGLCSSP
;
A
#
# COMPACT_ATOMS: atom_id res chain seq x y z
N MET A 1 -3.77 4.26 16.37
CA MET A 1 -4.36 3.87 15.06
C MET A 1 -3.23 3.65 14.06
N ILE A 2 -3.17 2.46 13.49
CA ILE A 2 -2.18 2.10 12.45
C ILE A 2 -2.91 2.10 11.11
N PRO A 3 -2.50 2.92 10.13
CA PRO A 3 -3.16 2.94 8.84
C PRO A 3 -2.86 1.68 8.02
N VAL A 4 -3.82 1.31 7.17
CA VAL A 4 -3.63 0.35 6.09
C VAL A 4 -3.20 1.12 4.84
N ILE A 5 -2.06 0.79 4.28
CA ILE A 5 -1.56 1.40 3.04
C ILE A 5 -1.60 0.36 1.92
N ILE A 6 -2.27 0.71 0.84
CA ILE A 6 -2.37 -0.07 -0.39
C ILE A 6 -1.67 0.71 -1.49
N PHE A 7 -0.86 0.03 -2.28
CA PHE A 7 -0.21 0.59 -3.45
C PHE A 7 -0.75 -0.09 -4.71
N HIS A 8 -1.28 0.69 -5.64
CA HIS A 8 -1.75 0.16 -6.92
C HIS A 8 -1.64 1.19 -8.04
N LEU A 9 -1.04 0.79 -9.15
CA LEU A 9 -0.99 1.59 -10.38
C LEU A 9 -2.05 1.09 -11.36
N SER A 10 -2.61 2.02 -12.13
CA SER A 10 -3.70 1.80 -13.08
C SER A 10 -5.07 1.58 -12.43
N VAL A 11 -6.09 1.41 -13.27
CA VAL A 11 -7.47 1.12 -12.85
C VAL A 11 -7.75 -0.36 -12.95
N LYS A 12 -8.19 -0.97 -11.84
CA LYS A 12 -8.63 -2.36 -11.79
C LYS A 12 -9.88 -2.50 -10.90
N PRO A 13 -10.93 -3.20 -11.37
CA PRO A 13 -12.18 -3.32 -10.61
C PRO A 13 -12.01 -3.96 -9.22
N TYR A 14 -11.11 -4.94 -9.08
CA TYR A 14 -10.90 -5.61 -7.80
C TYR A 14 -10.32 -4.70 -6.71
N VAL A 15 -9.65 -3.60 -7.07
CA VAL A 15 -9.13 -2.63 -6.11
C VAL A 15 -10.27 -1.91 -5.38
N GLU A 16 -11.38 -1.64 -6.05
CA GLU A 16 -12.58 -1.10 -5.39
C GLU A 16 -13.09 -2.05 -4.28
N TRP A 17 -13.16 -3.35 -4.57
CA TRP A 17 -13.56 -4.34 -3.58
C TRP A 17 -12.58 -4.39 -2.40
N CYS A 18 -11.28 -4.33 -2.68
CA CYS A 18 -10.24 -4.27 -1.65
C CYS A 18 -10.42 -3.04 -0.75
N LEU A 19 -10.62 -1.84 -1.33
CA LEU A 19 -10.81 -0.60 -0.58
C LEU A 19 -12.06 -0.64 0.28
N ARG A 20 -13.22 -1.00 -0.28
CA ARG A 20 -14.48 -1.09 0.46
C ARG A 20 -14.42 -2.10 1.60
N ASN A 21 -13.76 -3.23 1.37
CA ASN A 21 -13.54 -4.23 2.41
C ASN A 21 -12.61 -3.69 3.50
N ALA A 22 -11.47 -3.09 3.15
CA ALA A 22 -10.51 -2.56 4.11
C ALA A 22 -11.13 -1.46 5.01
N ILE A 23 -11.89 -0.53 4.42
CA ILE A 23 -12.60 0.54 5.13
C ILE A 23 -13.65 0.00 6.10
N LYS A 24 -14.32 -1.11 5.76
CA LYS A 24 -15.32 -1.72 6.63
C LYS A 24 -14.76 -2.12 8.01
N TYR A 25 -13.50 -2.51 8.03
CA TYR A 25 -12.87 -3.06 9.24
C TYR A 25 -11.83 -2.12 9.86
N ASN A 26 -11.29 -1.15 9.11
CA ASN A 26 -10.19 -0.31 9.56
C ASN A 26 -10.52 1.17 9.44
N ASN A 27 -10.09 1.96 10.42
CA ASN A 27 -10.45 3.38 10.54
C ASN A 27 -9.69 4.28 9.56
N ARG A 28 -8.55 3.85 9.05
CA ARG A 28 -7.75 4.64 8.13
C ARG A 28 -7.16 3.75 7.04
N VAL A 29 -7.59 3.95 5.82
CA VAL A 29 -7.12 3.24 4.63
C VAL A 29 -6.63 4.26 3.61
N ILE A 30 -5.44 4.03 3.07
CA ILE A 30 -4.76 4.93 2.15
C ILE A 30 -4.45 4.13 0.88
N LEU A 31 -4.82 4.68 -0.28
CA LEU A 31 -4.41 4.15 -1.58
C LEU A 31 -3.41 5.10 -2.23
N LEU A 32 -2.17 4.66 -2.43
CA LEU A 32 -1.21 5.33 -3.31
C LEU A 32 -1.40 4.82 -4.73
N THR A 33 -1.74 5.72 -5.65
CA THR A 33 -2.08 5.36 -7.04
C THR A 33 -1.72 6.46 -8.03
N ASP A 34 -1.61 6.12 -9.30
CA ASP A 34 -1.51 7.05 -10.43
C ASP A 34 -2.88 7.45 -11.02
N SER A 35 -3.94 6.78 -10.59
CA SER A 35 -5.30 6.91 -11.14
C SER A 35 -6.25 7.60 -10.14
N VAL A 36 -5.80 8.73 -9.60
CA VAL A 36 -6.44 9.46 -8.50
C VAL A 36 -7.88 9.85 -8.80
N GLU A 37 -8.16 10.40 -9.97
CA GLU A 37 -9.51 10.84 -10.35
C GLU A 37 -10.50 9.69 -10.32
N TYR A 38 -10.12 8.55 -10.89
CA TYR A 38 -10.98 7.36 -10.89
C TYR A 38 -11.31 6.90 -9.47
N TYR A 39 -10.30 6.70 -8.62
CA TYR A 39 -10.54 6.17 -7.29
C TYR A 39 -11.24 7.17 -6.36
N ASN A 40 -11.05 8.47 -6.55
CA ASN A 40 -11.84 9.49 -5.86
C ASN A 40 -13.32 9.44 -6.25
N SER A 41 -13.63 9.18 -7.53
CA SER A 41 -15.03 9.07 -8.01
C SER A 41 -15.80 7.91 -7.37
N LEU A 42 -15.12 6.91 -6.85
CA LEU A 42 -15.75 5.75 -6.18
C LEU A 42 -16.31 6.08 -4.78
N HIS A 43 -15.90 7.20 -4.19
CA HIS A 43 -16.31 7.61 -2.84
C HIS A 43 -16.22 6.48 -1.80
N SER A 44 -15.13 5.70 -1.88
CA SER A 44 -14.92 4.52 -1.02
C SER A 44 -14.72 4.86 0.46
N GLY A 45 -14.33 6.09 0.78
CA GLY A 45 -13.91 6.52 2.12
C GLY A 45 -12.42 6.36 2.38
N ALA A 46 -11.66 5.78 1.46
CA ALA A 46 -10.19 5.74 1.54
C ALA A 46 -9.56 7.09 1.20
N GLU A 47 -8.41 7.39 1.80
CA GLU A 47 -7.56 8.50 1.40
C GLU A 47 -6.87 8.13 0.07
N ILE A 48 -7.20 8.83 -1.02
CA ILE A 48 -6.58 8.60 -2.32
C ILE A 48 -5.42 9.56 -2.52
N VAL A 49 -4.25 9.02 -2.74
CA VAL A 49 -2.99 9.76 -2.76
C VAL A 49 -2.28 9.59 -4.11
N ASP A 50 -1.91 10.69 -4.75
CA ASP A 50 -1.15 10.66 -5.99
C ASP A 50 0.29 10.19 -5.72
N VAL A 51 0.62 9.02 -6.22
CA VAL A 51 1.94 8.43 -6.08
C VAL A 51 3.05 9.28 -6.69
N LYS A 52 2.75 10.13 -7.69
CA LYS A 52 3.73 11.01 -8.33
C LYS A 52 4.44 11.95 -7.35
N ASN A 53 3.76 12.30 -6.24
CA ASN A 53 4.32 13.15 -5.20
C ASN A 53 5.34 12.43 -4.29
N TYR A 54 5.51 11.11 -4.47
CA TYR A 54 6.30 10.22 -3.61
C TYR A 54 7.24 9.30 -4.40
N GLN A 55 7.80 9.82 -5.49
CA GLN A 55 8.67 9.07 -6.41
C GLN A 55 10.12 9.55 -6.41
N SER A 56 10.54 10.36 -5.44
CA SER A 56 11.90 10.92 -5.47
C SER A 56 12.99 9.86 -5.32
N TYR A 57 12.73 8.79 -4.57
CA TYR A 57 13.64 7.65 -4.45
C TYR A 57 13.54 6.71 -5.65
N SER A 58 12.33 6.35 -6.06
CA SER A 58 12.11 5.44 -7.18
C SER A 58 12.64 5.99 -8.50
N ASN A 59 12.53 7.30 -8.73
CA ASN A 59 13.06 7.95 -9.94
C ASN A 59 14.59 7.93 -10.03
N ARG A 60 15.29 7.75 -8.91
CA ARG A 60 16.76 7.60 -8.88
C ARG A 60 17.21 6.15 -8.92
N PHE A 61 16.28 5.21 -8.75
CA PHE A 61 16.59 3.79 -8.70
C PHE A 61 16.93 3.25 -10.09
N LYS A 62 18.14 2.74 -10.23
CA LYS A 62 18.59 2.08 -11.45
C LYS A 62 18.21 0.60 -11.37
N TYR A 63 17.20 0.24 -12.12
CA TYR A 63 16.68 -1.11 -12.16
C TYR A 63 17.39 -1.96 -13.21
N LYS A 64 17.73 -3.20 -12.83
CA LYS A 64 18.17 -4.25 -13.74
C LYS A 64 17.27 -5.47 -13.53
N HIS A 65 16.68 -5.94 -14.61
CA HIS A 65 15.78 -7.09 -14.58
C HIS A 65 16.54 -8.41 -14.39
N PHE A 66 16.09 -9.25 -13.46
CA PHE A 66 16.74 -10.52 -13.14
C PHE A 66 15.80 -11.72 -13.06
N SER A 67 14.49 -11.51 -13.00
CA SER A 67 13.51 -12.58 -12.81
C SER A 67 12.88 -13.05 -14.11
N SER A 68 12.10 -14.12 -14.02
CA SER A 68 11.26 -14.61 -15.12
C SER A 68 9.98 -13.82 -15.32
N ASN A 69 9.64 -12.89 -14.39
CA ASN A 69 8.48 -12.01 -14.51
C ASN A 69 8.70 -10.94 -15.59
N SER A 70 7.64 -10.27 -15.99
CA SER A 70 7.82 -9.11 -16.87
C SER A 70 8.65 -8.03 -16.17
N PRO A 71 9.54 -7.34 -16.89
CA PRO A 71 10.36 -6.27 -16.31
C PRO A 71 9.52 -5.19 -15.63
N GLN A 72 8.36 -4.87 -16.19
CA GLN A 72 7.44 -3.87 -15.63
C GLN A 72 6.84 -4.32 -14.31
N LEU A 73 6.39 -5.56 -14.20
CA LEU A 73 5.82 -6.10 -12.96
C LEU A 73 6.87 -6.12 -11.84
N GLU A 74 8.07 -6.61 -12.14
CA GLU A 74 9.17 -6.65 -11.17
C GLU A 74 9.54 -5.25 -10.71
N TYR A 75 9.64 -4.29 -11.63
CA TYR A 75 9.92 -2.89 -11.30
C TYR A 75 8.86 -2.31 -10.34
N ILE A 76 7.56 -2.52 -10.61
CA ILE A 76 6.47 -2.06 -9.76
C ILE A 76 6.56 -2.68 -8.36
N CYS A 77 6.87 -3.97 -8.27
CA CYS A 77 7.04 -4.65 -6.98
C CYS A 77 8.16 -4.05 -6.12
N ILE A 78 9.20 -3.52 -6.76
CA ILE A 78 10.32 -2.87 -6.05
C ILE A 78 9.98 -1.43 -5.68
N ILE A 79 9.50 -0.62 -6.63
CA ILE A 79 9.29 0.82 -6.40
C ILE A 79 8.17 1.10 -5.41
N ARG A 80 7.19 0.20 -5.25
CA ARG A 80 6.11 0.37 -4.28
C ARG A 80 6.65 0.62 -2.88
N TRP A 81 7.69 -0.11 -2.47
CA TRP A 81 8.30 0.05 -1.15
C TRP A 81 8.94 1.43 -0.99
N MET A 82 9.57 1.94 -2.03
CA MET A 82 10.18 3.27 -2.04
C MET A 82 9.13 4.37 -1.93
N CYS A 83 8.04 4.26 -2.70
CA CYS A 83 6.94 5.23 -2.69
C CYS A 83 6.20 5.22 -1.34
N VAL A 84 5.90 4.03 -0.81
CA VAL A 84 5.26 3.89 0.51
C VAL A 84 6.15 4.46 1.62
N TYR A 85 7.44 4.14 1.61
CA TYR A 85 8.40 4.69 2.56
C TYR A 85 8.44 6.23 2.51
N GLU A 86 8.53 6.80 1.30
CA GLU A 86 8.57 8.25 1.13
C GLU A 86 7.28 8.92 1.63
N TYR A 87 6.13 8.31 1.33
CA TYR A 87 4.84 8.75 1.83
C TYR A 87 4.80 8.74 3.36
N MET A 88 5.09 7.60 3.97
CA MET A 88 5.09 7.46 5.43
C MET A 88 6.00 8.49 6.09
N ARG A 89 7.20 8.68 5.56
CA ARG A 89 8.16 9.65 6.08
C ARG A 89 7.64 11.10 6.00
N LYS A 90 7.08 11.50 4.86
CA LYS A 90 6.54 12.86 4.67
C LYS A 90 5.31 13.13 5.54
N MET A 91 4.51 12.09 5.78
CA MET A 91 3.27 12.19 6.58
C MET A 91 3.50 11.91 8.07
N GLY A 92 4.72 11.64 8.52
CA GLY A 92 5.02 11.34 9.91
C GLY A 92 4.41 10.02 10.40
N ILE A 93 4.15 9.07 9.49
CA ILE A 93 3.58 7.76 9.82
C ILE A 93 4.73 6.83 10.23
N SER A 94 4.78 6.45 11.50
CA SER A 94 5.83 5.57 12.03
C SER A 94 5.55 4.09 11.84
N ARG A 95 4.27 3.70 11.71
CA ARG A 95 3.83 2.31 11.53
C ARG A 95 2.66 2.25 10.57
N ALA A 96 2.62 1.24 9.72
CA ALA A 96 1.51 0.96 8.82
C ALA A 96 1.41 -0.54 8.54
N PHE A 97 0.20 -1.01 8.25
CA PHE A 97 0.01 -2.28 7.55
C PHE A 97 0.04 -2.02 6.05
N ILE A 98 0.92 -2.71 5.34
CA ILE A 98 1.05 -2.58 3.88
C ILE A 98 0.48 -3.84 3.26
N CYS A 99 -0.54 -3.68 2.43
CA CYS A 99 -1.26 -4.77 1.80
C CYS A 99 -1.19 -4.67 0.28
N ASP A 100 -1.22 -5.81 -0.38
CA ASP A 100 -1.47 -5.88 -1.82
C ASP A 100 -2.92 -5.52 -2.13
N SER A 101 -3.18 -5.05 -3.34
CA SER A 101 -4.49 -4.53 -3.75
C SER A 101 -5.53 -5.61 -4.10
N ASP A 102 -5.13 -6.87 -4.06
CA ASP A 102 -5.97 -8.06 -4.29
C ASP A 102 -6.26 -8.85 -3.01
N ILE A 103 -5.97 -8.26 -1.84
CA ILE A 103 -6.21 -8.85 -0.52
C ILE A 103 -7.49 -8.28 0.09
N LEU A 104 -8.30 -9.14 0.71
CA LEU A 104 -9.45 -8.76 1.51
C LEU A 104 -9.12 -8.88 3.00
N ILE A 105 -9.34 -7.80 3.75
CA ILE A 105 -9.08 -7.70 5.18
C ILE A 105 -10.41 -7.89 5.93
N TYR A 106 -10.50 -8.91 6.78
CA TYR A 106 -11.73 -9.26 7.50
C TYR A 106 -11.68 -8.93 8.99
N GLU A 107 -10.64 -8.24 9.44
CA GLU A 107 -10.47 -7.87 10.85
C GLU A 107 -9.92 -6.44 10.97
N ASN A 108 -10.19 -5.82 12.11
CA ASN A 108 -9.58 -4.54 12.45
C ASN A 108 -8.13 -4.77 12.88
N LEU A 109 -7.20 -4.26 12.07
CA LEU A 109 -5.77 -4.46 12.30
C LEU A 109 -5.24 -3.74 13.55
N ASP A 110 -5.95 -2.72 14.06
CA ASP A 110 -5.61 -2.09 15.35
C ASP A 110 -5.87 -3.02 16.56
N LYS A 111 -6.72 -4.05 16.39
CA LYS A 111 -7.04 -5.02 17.45
C LYS A 111 -6.07 -6.21 17.52
N ILE A 112 -5.23 -6.37 16.51
CA ILE A 112 -4.23 -7.42 16.51
C ILE A 112 -3.22 -7.11 17.61
N ASP A 113 -2.93 -8.10 18.45
CA ASP A 113 -1.87 -7.96 19.46
C ASP A 113 -0.53 -7.67 18.77
N GLN A 114 -0.02 -6.48 19.03
CA GLN A 114 1.20 -5.99 18.42
C GLN A 114 2.40 -6.06 19.38
N SER A 115 2.24 -6.68 20.53
CA SER A 115 3.31 -6.78 21.52
C SER A 115 4.57 -7.45 20.95
N TRP A 116 4.39 -8.46 20.13
CA TRP A 116 5.47 -9.14 19.42
C TRP A 116 6.08 -8.29 18.30
N LEU A 117 5.29 -7.44 17.62
CA LEU A 117 5.79 -6.53 16.58
C LEU A 117 6.64 -5.40 17.15
N SER A 118 6.46 -5.05 18.43
CA SER A 118 7.25 -3.98 19.06
C SER A 118 8.75 -4.30 19.13
N GLN A 119 9.12 -5.57 19.02
CA GLN A 119 10.49 -6.06 19.05
C GLN A 119 11.15 -6.06 17.66
N TYR A 120 10.39 -5.81 16.58
CA TYR A 120 10.87 -5.89 15.20
C TYR A 120 10.62 -4.59 14.44
N THR A 121 11.51 -4.29 13.49
CA THR A 121 11.36 -3.14 12.60
C THR A 121 10.28 -3.41 11.55
N CYS A 122 10.14 -4.63 11.09
CA CYS A 122 9.08 -5.08 10.18
C CYS A 122 8.71 -6.54 10.45
N GLY A 123 7.50 -6.90 10.06
CA GLY A 123 7.02 -8.28 10.02
C GLY A 123 6.47 -8.59 8.63
N LEU A 124 6.74 -9.78 8.15
CA LEU A 124 6.17 -10.30 6.90
C LEU A 124 5.18 -11.41 7.23
N CYS A 125 3.99 -11.34 6.62
CA CYS A 125 3.08 -12.48 6.66
C CYS A 125 3.60 -13.54 5.69
N SER A 126 3.89 -14.72 6.21
CA SER A 126 4.06 -15.89 5.36
C SER A 126 2.68 -16.48 5.06
N SER A 127 2.40 -16.80 3.82
CA SER A 127 1.27 -17.69 3.50
C SER A 127 1.52 -19.06 4.14
N PRO A 128 0.48 -19.72 4.67
CA PRO A 128 0.58 -21.09 5.15
C PRO A 128 1.00 -22.05 4.06
#